data_ab81003e2e5030e81a8a49a725f1d6fb
#
_entry.id   ab81003e2e5030e81a8a49a725f1d6fb
#
_cell.length_a   1.000
_cell.length_b   1.000
_cell.length_c   1.000
_cell.angle_alpha   90.00
_cell.angle_beta   90.00
_cell.angle_gamma   90.00
#
_symmetry.space_group_name_H-M   'P 1'
#
loop_
_entity.id
_entity.type
_entity.pdbx_description
1 polymer ?
#
loop_
_entity_poly.entity_id
_entity_poly.type
_entity_poly.pdbx_seq_one_letter_code
_entity_poly.pdbx_strand_id
1 'polypeptide(L)'
;MDFVRGYAQSGTSRLHMPGHKGQSLLGFEPLDLTEIRGADELYEPEGIIAQSEANATRLFGTQHTYYSTEGSSQCIRAMLCLALQAAPRTGKRPVLLAARNAHKALLYAAALLDFDIRWLWPAAENAGALCSCPISAQMLTTALQELTGQGSTLFGVYVTSPDYLGGMQDIRALSAVCDTFGVPLLVDNAHGAYLRFLPGEPLHPIALGAAMCCDSAHKTLPVVTGGAYLHLGENAPVQEEAAVRGALALFGSTSPSYLILQSLDACNRQLTESYPAGLQRCCSRLAALRGELNAAAQAAGCPVPLALDGPGREPLKLTLDAAALGVTGTALADALRGGQLECEYADPRYVVLMFTPCNPPQDYARLHIVLRQCLHSLPAAGGLLQPEELAGEFVALAQQARAYCTIRQAVFAPQERIPVQQALGRICAMPTVSCPPAIPIAVSGEEITPAALELMQRYGVTEVSVLRR
;
A
#
# COMPACT_ATOMS: atom_id res chain seq x y z
N MET A 1 18.09 -6.25 -18.86
CA MET A 1 18.86 -5.00 -19.01
C MET A 1 19.97 -5.12 -20.06
N ASP A 2 20.78 -6.17 -20.08
CA ASP A 2 21.95 -6.28 -21.00
C ASP A 2 21.57 -6.27 -22.48
N PHE A 3 20.49 -6.95 -22.86
CA PHE A 3 19.94 -6.88 -24.22
C PHE A 3 19.64 -5.43 -24.65
N VAL A 4 18.95 -4.66 -23.81
CA VAL A 4 18.55 -3.29 -24.14
C VAL A 4 19.76 -2.37 -24.31
N ARG A 5 20.77 -2.50 -23.44
CA ARG A 5 22.03 -1.75 -23.56
C ARG A 5 22.78 -2.12 -24.84
N GLY A 6 22.87 -3.40 -25.16
CA GLY A 6 23.47 -3.87 -26.40
C GLY A 6 22.73 -3.34 -27.64
N TYR A 7 21.39 -3.36 -27.61
CA TYR A 7 20.57 -2.79 -28.68
C TYR A 7 20.77 -1.28 -28.83
N ALA A 8 20.80 -0.54 -27.75
CA ALA A 8 21.04 0.91 -27.77
C ALA A 8 22.38 1.30 -28.39
N GLN A 9 23.39 0.40 -28.28
CA GLN A 9 24.76 0.61 -28.80
C GLN A 9 24.97 0.00 -30.19
N SER A 10 24.02 -0.80 -30.73
CA SER A 10 24.20 -1.57 -31.95
C SER A 10 24.22 -0.76 -33.24
N GLY A 11 23.80 0.52 -33.21
CA GLY A 11 23.65 1.35 -34.41
C GLY A 11 22.45 0.91 -35.30
N THR A 12 21.59 0.02 -34.83
CA THR A 12 20.42 -0.44 -35.56
C THR A 12 19.43 0.69 -35.82
N SER A 13 19.00 0.87 -37.06
CA SER A 13 17.97 1.84 -37.43
C SER A 13 16.63 1.48 -36.81
N ARG A 14 16.05 2.37 -36.00
CA ARG A 14 14.80 2.15 -35.25
C ARG A 14 13.58 2.50 -36.11
N LEU A 15 13.14 1.58 -36.95
CA LEU A 15 11.93 1.74 -37.78
C LEU A 15 10.66 1.21 -37.08
N HIS A 16 10.77 0.89 -35.79
CA HIS A 16 9.72 0.45 -34.86
C HIS A 16 9.38 1.55 -33.84
N MET A 17 8.34 1.38 -33.05
CA MET A 17 8.03 2.22 -31.87
C MET A 17 9.16 2.12 -30.80
N PRO A 18 9.34 3.10 -29.90
CA PRO A 18 8.57 4.34 -29.74
C PRO A 18 8.89 5.43 -30.79
N GLY A 19 8.05 6.47 -30.82
CA GLY A 19 8.13 7.57 -31.81
C GLY A 19 9.41 8.41 -31.74
N HIS A 20 10.07 8.51 -30.59
CA HIS A 20 11.34 9.26 -30.41
C HIS A 20 12.54 8.57 -31.09
N LYS A 21 12.44 7.32 -31.52
CA LYS A 21 13.49 6.57 -32.24
C LYS A 21 14.85 6.53 -31.52
N GLY A 22 14.84 6.65 -30.21
CA GLY A 22 16.07 6.71 -29.38
C GLY A 22 16.76 8.07 -29.40
N GLN A 23 16.14 9.11 -29.99
CA GLN A 23 16.66 10.48 -29.91
C GLN A 23 16.50 11.02 -28.51
N SER A 24 17.59 11.47 -27.92
CA SER A 24 17.62 11.86 -26.50
C SER A 24 16.99 13.24 -26.31
N LEU A 25 15.90 13.30 -25.52
CA LEU A 25 15.27 14.50 -25.00
C LEU A 25 15.45 14.60 -23.48
N LEU A 26 15.24 13.50 -22.77
CA LEU A 26 15.35 13.37 -21.32
C LEU A 26 16.59 12.55 -20.88
N GLY A 27 17.26 11.90 -21.83
CA GLY A 27 18.49 11.16 -21.62
C GLY A 27 18.32 9.62 -21.51
N PHE A 28 17.12 9.12 -21.39
CA PHE A 28 16.85 7.67 -21.26
C PHE A 28 16.23 7.03 -22.51
N GLU A 29 15.82 7.80 -23.51
CA GLU A 29 15.14 7.32 -24.73
C GLU A 29 15.94 6.24 -25.49
N PRO A 30 17.27 6.23 -25.51
CA PRO A 30 18.02 5.13 -26.12
C PRO A 30 17.72 3.77 -25.49
N LEU A 31 17.31 3.74 -24.20
CA LEU A 31 16.97 2.54 -23.44
C LEU A 31 15.47 2.21 -23.49
N ASP A 32 14.64 3.07 -24.05
CA ASP A 32 13.21 2.84 -24.17
C ASP A 32 12.90 2.07 -25.47
N LEU A 33 12.23 0.93 -25.31
CA LEU A 33 11.92 -0.03 -26.37
C LEU A 33 10.45 -0.45 -26.27
N THR A 34 10.04 -1.26 -27.25
CA THR A 34 8.80 -2.06 -27.23
C THR A 34 9.14 -3.54 -27.44
N GLU A 35 8.16 -4.34 -27.78
CA GLU A 35 8.21 -5.79 -28.04
C GLU A 35 8.92 -6.10 -29.37
N ILE A 36 10.17 -5.68 -29.52
CA ILE A 36 11.01 -6.05 -30.67
C ILE A 36 11.63 -7.44 -30.47
N ARG A 37 12.07 -8.06 -31.53
CA ARG A 37 12.73 -9.37 -31.49
C ARG A 37 13.87 -9.39 -30.46
N GLY A 38 13.75 -10.26 -29.46
CA GLY A 38 14.71 -10.42 -28.36
C GLY A 38 14.44 -9.56 -27.14
N ALA A 39 13.48 -8.61 -27.20
CA ALA A 39 13.07 -7.81 -26.03
C ALA A 39 12.02 -8.52 -25.17
N ASP A 40 11.39 -9.59 -25.70
CA ASP A 40 10.32 -10.34 -25.06
C ASP A 40 9.00 -9.54 -24.95
N GLU A 41 7.93 -10.14 -24.41
CA GLU A 41 6.62 -9.54 -24.19
C GLU A 41 6.16 -9.81 -22.76
N LEU A 42 5.60 -8.80 -22.05
CA LEU A 42 5.31 -8.91 -20.62
C LEU A 42 4.23 -9.94 -20.30
N TYR A 43 3.19 -10.05 -21.12
CA TYR A 43 2.05 -10.93 -20.82
C TYR A 43 2.14 -12.32 -21.48
N GLU A 44 3.09 -12.52 -22.38
CA GLU A 44 3.41 -13.81 -23.01
C GLU A 44 4.94 -14.01 -23.09
N PRO A 45 5.67 -13.92 -21.96
CA PRO A 45 7.12 -13.91 -21.98
C PRO A 45 7.66 -15.32 -22.20
N GLU A 46 8.58 -15.45 -23.16
CA GLU A 46 9.33 -16.68 -23.45
C GLU A 46 10.86 -16.46 -23.33
N GLY A 47 11.30 -15.25 -23.09
CA GLY A 47 12.70 -14.84 -23.17
C GLY A 47 13.23 -14.15 -21.90
N ILE A 48 13.75 -12.92 -22.08
CA ILE A 48 14.48 -12.20 -21.03
C ILE A 48 13.58 -11.72 -19.87
N ILE A 49 12.31 -11.46 -20.14
CA ILE A 49 11.35 -11.09 -19.08
C ILE A 49 11.03 -12.31 -18.23
N ALA A 50 10.72 -13.47 -18.88
CA ALA A 50 10.50 -14.72 -18.16
C ALA A 50 11.70 -15.12 -17.29
N GLN A 51 12.92 -14.96 -17.79
CA GLN A 51 14.16 -15.21 -17.02
C GLN A 51 14.30 -14.26 -15.83
N SER A 52 13.98 -12.99 -16.01
CA SER A 52 14.05 -11.99 -14.96
C SER A 52 13.01 -12.24 -13.86
N GLU A 53 11.78 -12.61 -14.22
CA GLU A 53 10.73 -13.01 -13.25
C GLU A 53 11.08 -14.30 -12.52
N ALA A 54 11.69 -15.29 -13.20
CA ALA A 54 12.20 -16.49 -12.56
C ALA A 54 13.33 -16.18 -11.55
N ASN A 55 14.16 -15.18 -11.82
CA ASN A 55 15.15 -14.69 -10.86
C ASN A 55 14.48 -14.05 -9.64
N ALA A 56 13.47 -13.19 -9.85
CA ALA A 56 12.70 -12.60 -8.76
C ALA A 56 11.98 -13.67 -7.93
N THR A 57 11.37 -14.66 -8.57
CA THR A 57 10.73 -15.81 -7.90
C THR A 57 11.68 -16.50 -6.93
N ARG A 58 12.92 -16.80 -7.36
CA ARG A 58 13.93 -17.41 -6.47
C ARG A 58 14.36 -16.49 -5.33
N LEU A 59 14.53 -15.19 -5.60
CA LEU A 59 14.94 -14.20 -4.61
C LEU A 59 13.88 -14.01 -3.51
N PHE A 60 12.63 -13.89 -3.90
CA PHE A 60 11.52 -13.74 -2.97
C PHE A 60 11.13 -15.07 -2.30
N GLY A 61 11.50 -16.23 -2.90
CA GLY A 61 11.13 -17.55 -2.39
C GLY A 61 9.63 -17.80 -2.48
N THR A 62 9.02 -17.39 -3.58
CA THR A 62 7.61 -17.55 -3.89
C THR A 62 7.39 -18.72 -4.84
N GLN A 63 6.16 -19.16 -5.05
CA GLN A 63 5.83 -20.10 -6.11
C GLN A 63 6.03 -19.46 -7.49
N HIS A 64 5.51 -18.23 -7.66
CA HIS A 64 5.75 -17.36 -8.81
C HIS A 64 5.75 -15.90 -8.41
N THR A 65 6.57 -15.10 -9.11
CA THR A 65 6.60 -13.64 -9.03
C THR A 65 6.47 -13.05 -10.41
N TYR A 66 5.43 -12.28 -10.62
CA TYR A 66 5.12 -11.61 -11.90
C TYR A 66 5.39 -10.12 -11.78
N TYR A 67 5.87 -9.52 -12.86
CA TYR A 67 6.13 -8.09 -12.94
C TYR A 67 4.88 -7.29 -13.30
N SER A 68 4.82 -6.08 -12.77
CA SER A 68 3.87 -5.05 -13.19
C SER A 68 4.61 -3.73 -13.43
N THR A 69 4.22 -3.04 -14.50
CA THR A 69 4.67 -1.67 -14.80
C THR A 69 3.63 -0.62 -14.44
N GLU A 70 2.48 -1.05 -13.90
CA GLU A 70 1.32 -0.22 -13.53
C GLU A 70 1.16 -0.10 -11.99
N GLY A 71 2.23 -0.38 -11.25
CA GLY A 71 2.24 -0.37 -9.79
C GLY A 71 1.43 -1.50 -9.16
N SER A 72 1.41 -1.55 -7.83
CA SER A 72 0.60 -2.52 -7.08
C SER A 72 -0.91 -2.38 -7.35
N SER A 73 -1.37 -1.28 -7.92
CA SER A 73 -2.78 -1.11 -8.30
C SER A 73 -3.24 -2.13 -9.35
N GLN A 74 -2.40 -2.50 -10.31
CA GLN A 74 -2.65 -3.59 -11.25
C GLN A 74 -2.61 -4.92 -10.50
N CYS A 75 -1.59 -5.16 -9.67
CA CYS A 75 -1.42 -6.39 -8.91
C CYS A 75 -2.61 -6.65 -7.97
N ILE A 76 -3.10 -5.64 -7.26
CA ILE A 76 -4.29 -5.75 -6.38
C ILE A 76 -5.51 -6.20 -7.20
N ARG A 77 -5.77 -5.56 -8.34
CA ARG A 77 -6.91 -5.92 -9.19
C ARG A 77 -6.78 -7.32 -9.78
N ALA A 78 -5.59 -7.70 -10.23
CA ALA A 78 -5.31 -9.05 -10.73
C ALA A 78 -5.46 -10.11 -9.63
N MET A 79 -4.91 -9.87 -8.43
CA MET A 79 -5.03 -10.75 -7.26
C MET A 79 -6.50 -10.99 -6.88
N LEU A 80 -7.32 -9.95 -6.87
CA LEU A 80 -8.75 -10.06 -6.58
C LEU A 80 -9.51 -10.77 -7.71
N CYS A 81 -9.14 -10.54 -8.97
CA CYS A 81 -9.69 -11.25 -10.12
C CYS A 81 -9.42 -12.76 -10.02
N LEU A 82 -8.20 -13.16 -9.72
CA LEU A 82 -7.81 -14.57 -9.56
C LEU A 82 -8.54 -15.23 -8.38
N ALA A 83 -8.61 -14.58 -7.23
CA ALA A 83 -9.36 -15.09 -6.09
C ALA A 83 -10.85 -15.26 -6.41
N LEU A 84 -11.44 -14.30 -7.14
CA LEU A 84 -12.83 -14.36 -7.58
C LEU A 84 -13.09 -15.47 -8.61
N GLN A 85 -12.16 -15.72 -9.54
CA GLN A 85 -12.24 -16.83 -10.51
C GLN A 85 -12.31 -18.18 -9.82
N ALA A 86 -11.61 -18.36 -8.71
CA ALA A 86 -11.61 -19.57 -7.91
C ALA A 86 -12.80 -19.65 -6.92
N ALA A 87 -13.62 -18.61 -6.80
CA ALA A 87 -14.71 -18.56 -5.85
C ALA A 87 -15.77 -19.65 -6.12
N PRO A 88 -16.41 -20.20 -5.07
CA PRO A 88 -17.52 -21.14 -5.23
C PRO A 88 -18.68 -20.52 -6.02
N ARG A 89 -19.20 -21.25 -7.01
CA ARG A 89 -20.33 -20.81 -7.85
C ARG A 89 -21.65 -21.17 -7.17
N THR A 90 -22.07 -20.37 -6.22
CA THR A 90 -23.29 -20.62 -5.41
C THR A 90 -24.53 -19.92 -5.97
N GLY A 91 -24.40 -19.10 -6.99
CA GLY A 91 -25.46 -18.22 -7.50
C GLY A 91 -25.69 -16.98 -6.62
N LYS A 92 -25.04 -16.86 -5.45
CA LYS A 92 -25.04 -15.65 -4.63
C LYS A 92 -23.95 -14.70 -5.05
N ARG A 93 -24.11 -13.42 -4.72
CA ARG A 93 -23.10 -12.39 -4.95
C ARG A 93 -21.83 -12.70 -4.14
N PRO A 94 -20.63 -12.67 -4.76
CA PRO A 94 -19.38 -12.91 -4.05
C PRO A 94 -19.08 -11.82 -3.03
N VAL A 95 -18.49 -12.20 -1.90
CA VAL A 95 -18.14 -11.30 -0.81
C VAL A 95 -16.64 -11.43 -0.49
N LEU A 96 -15.97 -10.30 -0.40
CA LEU A 96 -14.62 -10.18 0.15
C LEU A 96 -14.70 -9.67 1.59
N LEU A 97 -14.00 -10.31 2.51
CA LEU A 97 -13.80 -9.77 3.85
C LEU A 97 -12.51 -8.95 3.87
N ALA A 98 -12.56 -7.65 4.15
CA ALA A 98 -11.42 -6.78 4.01
C ALA A 98 -11.21 -5.84 5.20
N ALA A 99 -9.96 -5.64 5.61
CA ALA A 99 -9.58 -4.59 6.54
C ALA A 99 -9.89 -3.21 5.93
N ARG A 100 -10.43 -2.28 6.75
CA ARG A 100 -10.95 -1.00 6.25
C ARG A 100 -9.86 -0.06 5.70
N ASN A 101 -8.60 -0.17 6.12
CA ASN A 101 -7.47 0.64 5.60
C ASN A 101 -6.98 0.15 4.22
N ALA A 102 -7.90 -0.17 3.33
CA ALA A 102 -7.60 -0.69 2.01
C ALA A 102 -7.29 0.42 0.99
N HIS A 103 -6.34 0.14 0.10
CA HIS A 103 -6.04 1.03 -1.02
C HIS A 103 -7.24 1.16 -1.97
N LYS A 104 -7.44 2.35 -2.56
CA LYS A 104 -8.56 2.60 -3.51
C LYS A 104 -8.63 1.63 -4.70
N ALA A 105 -7.53 0.95 -5.03
CA ALA A 105 -7.51 -0.09 -6.07
C ALA A 105 -8.45 -1.26 -5.73
N LEU A 106 -8.64 -1.60 -4.43
CA LEU A 106 -9.63 -2.57 -3.98
C LEU A 106 -11.05 -2.12 -4.34
N LEU A 107 -11.39 -0.86 -4.07
CA LEU A 107 -12.73 -0.31 -4.36
C LEU A 107 -12.99 -0.27 -5.87
N TYR A 108 -11.99 0.08 -6.67
CA TYR A 108 -12.09 0.02 -8.12
C TYR A 108 -12.22 -1.42 -8.64
N ALA A 109 -11.51 -2.38 -8.02
CA ALA A 109 -11.71 -3.79 -8.33
C ALA A 109 -13.14 -4.24 -8.01
N ALA A 110 -13.71 -3.85 -6.86
CA ALA A 110 -15.09 -4.17 -6.50
C ALA A 110 -16.10 -3.59 -7.50
N ALA A 111 -15.86 -2.37 -8.01
CA ALA A 111 -16.68 -1.78 -9.06
C ALA A 111 -16.57 -2.53 -10.40
N LEU A 112 -15.37 -2.92 -10.81
CA LEU A 112 -15.11 -3.54 -12.09
C LEU A 112 -15.52 -5.02 -12.11
N LEU A 113 -15.20 -5.76 -11.05
CA LEU A 113 -15.43 -7.21 -10.92
C LEU A 113 -16.77 -7.56 -10.29
N ASP A 114 -17.50 -6.59 -9.76
CA ASP A 114 -18.88 -6.70 -9.26
C ASP A 114 -19.03 -7.65 -8.07
N PHE A 115 -18.27 -7.45 -7.01
CA PHE A 115 -18.39 -8.14 -5.73
C PHE A 115 -18.69 -7.18 -4.58
N ASP A 116 -19.17 -7.72 -3.47
CA ASP A 116 -19.43 -6.97 -2.25
C ASP A 116 -18.25 -7.06 -1.29
N ILE A 117 -18.06 -6.02 -0.46
CA ILE A 117 -17.05 -5.99 0.58
C ILE A 117 -17.73 -5.97 1.95
N ARG A 118 -17.34 -6.90 2.82
CA ARG A 118 -17.60 -6.80 4.25
C ARG A 118 -16.36 -6.26 4.93
N TRP A 119 -16.53 -5.16 5.66
CA TRP A 119 -15.40 -4.48 6.29
C TRP A 119 -15.09 -5.01 7.66
N LEU A 120 -13.80 -5.24 7.93
CA LEU A 120 -13.23 -5.37 9.26
C LEU A 120 -12.75 -3.99 9.71
N TRP A 121 -13.18 -3.58 10.89
CA TRP A 121 -12.77 -2.35 11.53
C TRP A 121 -11.80 -2.66 12.67
N PRO A 122 -10.86 -1.74 13.01
CA PRO A 122 -9.99 -1.96 14.15
C PRO A 122 -10.79 -2.00 15.44
N ALA A 123 -10.31 -2.74 16.44
CA ALA A 123 -10.87 -2.70 17.78
C ALA A 123 -10.73 -1.28 18.38
N ALA A 124 -11.65 -0.89 19.27
CA ALA A 124 -11.73 0.47 19.80
C ALA A 124 -10.40 0.96 20.41
N GLU A 125 -9.69 0.09 21.13
CA GLU A 125 -8.39 0.38 21.74
C GLU A 125 -7.27 0.63 20.70
N ASN A 126 -7.47 0.21 19.46
CA ASN A 126 -6.52 0.37 18.35
C ASN A 126 -7.00 1.37 17.29
N ALA A 127 -8.13 2.01 17.51
CA ALA A 127 -8.76 2.93 16.56
C ALA A 127 -8.24 4.36 16.78
N GLY A 128 -6.96 4.60 16.52
CA GLY A 128 -6.34 5.93 16.79
C GLY A 128 -5.85 6.67 15.55
N ALA A 129 -5.96 6.07 14.36
CA ALA A 129 -5.44 6.68 13.13
C ALA A 129 -6.14 6.13 11.88
N LEU A 130 -6.41 7.01 10.90
CA LEU A 130 -7.00 6.59 9.60
C LEU A 130 -6.10 5.60 8.85
N CYS A 131 -4.79 5.68 9.02
CA CYS A 131 -3.84 4.88 8.26
C CYS A 131 -3.60 3.48 8.85
N SER A 132 -4.21 3.14 9.99
CA SER A 132 -3.98 1.87 10.68
C SER A 132 -5.28 1.13 10.95
N CYS A 133 -5.29 -0.18 10.67
CA CYS A 133 -6.44 -1.06 10.93
C CYS A 133 -5.93 -2.45 11.36
N PRO A 134 -5.37 -2.58 12.56
CA PRO A 134 -4.89 -3.87 13.06
C PRO A 134 -6.07 -4.81 13.28
N ILE A 135 -5.92 -6.03 12.74
CA ILE A 135 -6.92 -7.11 12.81
C ILE A 135 -6.33 -8.28 13.58
N SER A 136 -6.99 -8.68 14.66
CA SER A 136 -6.59 -9.88 15.40
C SER A 136 -7.16 -11.15 14.77
N ALA A 137 -6.49 -12.29 15.01
CA ALA A 137 -6.99 -13.61 14.60
C ALA A 137 -8.41 -13.90 15.16
N GLN A 138 -8.70 -13.44 16.38
CA GLN A 138 -10.03 -13.61 16.98
C GLN A 138 -11.10 -12.80 16.24
N MET A 139 -10.82 -11.54 15.89
CA MET A 139 -11.75 -10.70 15.11
C MET A 139 -12.03 -11.34 13.75
N LEU A 140 -10.99 -11.82 13.07
CA LEU A 140 -11.12 -12.50 11.79
C LEU A 140 -11.95 -13.79 11.92
N THR A 141 -11.69 -14.60 12.93
CA THR A 141 -12.43 -15.85 13.20
C THR A 141 -13.92 -15.55 13.38
N THR A 142 -14.27 -14.57 14.22
CA THR A 142 -15.66 -14.18 14.48
C THR A 142 -16.37 -13.75 13.21
N ALA A 143 -15.73 -12.87 12.42
CA ALA A 143 -16.30 -12.39 11.17
C ALA A 143 -16.51 -13.51 10.12
N LEU A 144 -15.56 -14.44 10.01
CA LEU A 144 -15.66 -15.59 9.10
C LEU A 144 -16.76 -16.55 9.54
N GLN A 145 -16.90 -16.81 10.86
CA GLN A 145 -18.00 -17.63 11.40
C GLN A 145 -19.36 -17.03 11.09
N GLU A 146 -19.53 -15.71 11.28
CA GLU A 146 -20.78 -15.01 10.98
C GLU A 146 -21.15 -15.10 9.50
N LEU A 147 -20.20 -14.80 8.60
CA LEU A 147 -20.42 -14.83 7.16
C LEU A 147 -20.70 -16.25 6.64
N THR A 148 -19.99 -17.24 7.16
CA THR A 148 -20.23 -18.65 6.83
C THR A 148 -21.60 -19.10 7.33
N GLY A 149 -21.98 -18.73 8.57
CA GLY A 149 -23.30 -19.02 9.14
C GLY A 149 -24.45 -18.39 8.36
N GLN A 150 -24.24 -17.23 7.72
CA GLN A 150 -25.18 -16.59 6.79
C GLN A 150 -25.19 -17.23 5.39
N GLY A 151 -24.30 -18.18 5.13
CA GLY A 151 -24.13 -18.82 3.83
C GLY A 151 -23.65 -17.86 2.76
N SER A 152 -22.79 -16.90 3.09
CA SER A 152 -22.15 -15.97 2.16
C SER A 152 -21.16 -16.69 1.24
N THR A 153 -21.05 -16.25 0.00
CA THR A 153 -20.04 -16.76 -0.95
C THR A 153 -18.74 -15.97 -0.76
N LEU A 154 -17.94 -16.39 0.24
CA LEU A 154 -16.64 -15.81 0.50
C LEU A 154 -15.64 -16.25 -0.56
N PHE A 155 -14.84 -15.31 -1.09
CA PHE A 155 -13.77 -15.61 -2.05
C PHE A 155 -12.37 -15.19 -1.58
N GLY A 156 -12.26 -14.50 -0.44
CA GLY A 156 -10.97 -14.12 0.13
C GLY A 156 -11.08 -13.23 1.35
N VAL A 157 -9.95 -13.11 2.03
CA VAL A 157 -9.70 -12.12 3.09
C VAL A 157 -8.60 -11.20 2.60
N TYR A 158 -8.78 -9.87 2.72
CA TYR A 158 -7.83 -8.87 2.25
C TYR A 158 -7.37 -7.99 3.41
N VAL A 159 -6.04 -7.86 3.60
CA VAL A 159 -5.43 -6.98 4.59
C VAL A 159 -4.28 -6.19 4.00
N THR A 160 -4.02 -5.00 4.55
CA THR A 160 -2.83 -4.19 4.23
C THR A 160 -1.79 -4.36 5.32
N SER A 161 -0.57 -4.77 4.94
CA SER A 161 0.56 -4.95 5.86
C SER A 161 1.89 -4.84 5.10
N PRO A 162 2.79 -3.93 5.47
CA PRO A 162 2.65 -2.90 6.51
C PRO A 162 1.60 -1.84 6.18
N ASP A 163 0.99 -1.25 7.22
CA ASP A 163 0.15 -0.08 7.05
C ASP A 163 0.97 1.20 6.80
N TYR A 164 0.28 2.32 6.60
CA TYR A 164 0.97 3.56 6.25
C TYR A 164 1.81 4.14 7.40
N LEU A 165 1.46 3.86 8.66
CA LEU A 165 2.22 4.26 9.84
C LEU A 165 3.33 3.26 10.21
N GLY A 166 3.48 2.17 9.45
CA GLY A 166 4.48 1.13 9.68
C GLY A 166 4.01 -0.01 10.60
N GLY A 167 2.73 -0.08 10.95
CA GLY A 167 2.17 -1.21 11.68
C GLY A 167 2.08 -2.46 10.79
N MET A 168 2.42 -3.63 11.34
CA MET A 168 2.36 -4.92 10.66
C MET A 168 1.28 -5.81 11.24
N GLN A 169 0.55 -6.52 10.38
CA GLN A 169 -0.39 -7.55 10.78
C GLN A 169 0.35 -8.84 11.16
N ASP A 170 -0.21 -9.62 12.08
CA ASP A 170 0.25 -11.00 12.31
C ASP A 170 -0.24 -11.91 11.17
N ILE A 171 0.45 -11.83 10.03
CA ILE A 171 0.07 -12.57 8.81
C ILE A 171 0.02 -14.08 9.07
N ARG A 172 0.93 -14.62 9.89
CA ARG A 172 0.94 -16.06 10.23
C ARG A 172 -0.34 -16.48 10.95
N ALA A 173 -0.76 -15.71 11.95
CA ALA A 173 -1.99 -16.01 12.68
C ALA A 173 -3.24 -15.82 11.80
N LEU A 174 -3.27 -14.78 10.96
CA LEU A 174 -4.38 -14.54 10.03
C LEU A 174 -4.45 -15.63 8.95
N SER A 175 -3.31 -16.09 8.42
CA SER A 175 -3.26 -17.19 7.45
C SER A 175 -3.80 -18.47 8.04
N ALA A 176 -3.38 -18.85 9.24
CA ALA A 176 -3.88 -20.06 9.92
C ALA A 176 -5.40 -20.03 10.12
N VAL A 177 -5.98 -18.86 10.41
CA VAL A 177 -7.45 -18.70 10.46
C VAL A 177 -8.05 -18.91 9.07
N CYS A 178 -7.52 -18.25 8.03
CA CYS A 178 -8.01 -18.37 6.66
C CYS A 178 -7.99 -19.84 6.18
N ASP A 179 -6.93 -20.58 6.47
CA ASP A 179 -6.80 -22.00 6.13
C ASP A 179 -7.89 -22.83 6.78
N THR A 180 -8.26 -22.55 8.04
CA THR A 180 -9.35 -23.25 8.75
C THR A 180 -10.71 -23.09 8.06
N PHE A 181 -10.93 -21.94 7.40
CA PHE A 181 -12.16 -21.64 6.67
C PHE A 181 -12.08 -21.93 5.17
N GLY A 182 -10.92 -22.35 4.66
CA GLY A 182 -10.69 -22.63 3.26
C GLY A 182 -10.81 -21.38 2.35
N VAL A 183 -10.44 -20.21 2.85
CA VAL A 183 -10.45 -18.94 2.08
C VAL A 183 -9.04 -18.40 1.95
N PRO A 184 -8.62 -17.87 0.77
CA PRO A 184 -7.27 -17.34 0.59
C PRO A 184 -7.07 -16.03 1.35
N LEU A 185 -5.89 -15.87 1.99
CA LEU A 185 -5.42 -14.60 2.52
C LEU A 185 -4.68 -13.82 1.44
N LEU A 186 -5.16 -12.62 1.14
CA LEU A 186 -4.63 -11.68 0.14
C LEU A 186 -4.03 -10.49 0.87
N VAL A 187 -2.74 -10.19 0.61
CA VAL A 187 -2.04 -9.14 1.36
C VAL A 187 -1.58 -8.02 0.42
N ASP A 188 -2.03 -6.81 0.70
CA ASP A 188 -1.43 -5.60 0.13
C ASP A 188 -0.15 -5.27 0.93
N ASN A 189 0.98 -5.74 0.42
CA ASN A 189 2.31 -5.53 0.98
C ASN A 189 3.06 -4.39 0.24
N ALA A 190 2.33 -3.43 -0.30
CA ALA A 190 2.92 -2.36 -1.12
C ALA A 190 4.08 -1.62 -0.46
N HIS A 191 4.13 -1.57 0.86
CA HIS A 191 5.21 -0.94 1.63
C HIS A 191 6.25 -1.93 2.16
N GLY A 192 6.14 -3.23 1.85
CA GLY A 192 6.92 -4.29 2.48
C GLY A 192 7.79 -5.13 1.55
N ALA A 193 8.04 -4.73 0.30
CA ALA A 193 8.83 -5.52 -0.65
C ALA A 193 10.22 -5.92 -0.08
N TYR A 194 10.84 -5.07 0.71
CA TYR A 194 12.15 -5.32 1.33
C TYR A 194 12.10 -6.31 2.51
N LEU A 195 10.94 -6.60 3.09
CA LEU A 195 10.77 -7.48 4.27
C LEU A 195 11.34 -8.89 4.02
N ARG A 196 11.35 -9.33 2.75
CA ARG A 196 11.96 -10.60 2.34
C ARG A 196 13.45 -10.66 2.62
N PHE A 197 14.13 -9.53 2.59
CA PHE A 197 15.60 -9.42 2.63
C PHE A 197 16.14 -9.01 4.00
N LEU A 198 15.27 -8.90 5.00
CA LEU A 198 15.67 -8.70 6.39
C LEU A 198 16.25 -9.99 6.97
N PRO A 199 17.32 -9.89 7.80
CA PRO A 199 17.84 -11.05 8.51
C PRO A 199 16.89 -11.50 9.63
N GLY A 200 16.94 -12.79 9.99
CA GLY A 200 16.17 -13.37 11.09
C GLY A 200 14.87 -14.04 10.63
N GLU A 201 13.83 -13.94 11.45
CA GLU A 201 12.54 -14.57 11.15
C GLU A 201 11.88 -13.92 9.91
N PRO A 202 11.23 -14.74 9.06
CA PRO A 202 10.54 -14.22 7.88
C PRO A 202 9.46 -13.21 8.25
N LEU A 203 9.43 -12.09 7.51
CA LEU A 203 8.40 -11.04 7.67
C LEU A 203 7.58 -10.82 6.39
N HIS A 204 8.04 -11.34 5.25
CA HIS A 204 7.31 -11.21 3.98
C HIS A 204 6.06 -12.09 3.97
N PRO A 205 4.88 -11.58 3.52
CA PRO A 205 3.60 -12.26 3.65
C PRO A 205 3.55 -13.67 3.07
N ILE A 206 4.18 -13.92 1.91
CA ILE A 206 4.21 -15.27 1.32
C ILE A 206 4.90 -16.27 2.24
N ALA A 207 6.01 -15.89 2.85
CA ALA A 207 6.73 -16.76 3.80
C ALA A 207 5.97 -17.00 5.10
N LEU A 208 4.93 -16.21 5.37
CA LEU A 208 4.04 -16.30 6.53
C LEU A 208 2.70 -16.98 6.20
N GLY A 209 2.51 -17.48 4.97
CA GLY A 209 1.35 -18.27 4.57
C GLY A 209 0.29 -17.50 3.78
N ALA A 210 0.51 -16.23 3.41
CA ALA A 210 -0.41 -15.54 2.51
C ALA A 210 -0.50 -16.27 1.15
N ALA A 211 -1.72 -16.43 0.64
CA ALA A 211 -1.95 -17.08 -0.64
C ALA A 211 -1.42 -16.26 -1.82
N MET A 212 -1.63 -14.95 -1.77
CA MET A 212 -1.07 -13.99 -2.73
C MET A 212 -0.75 -12.70 -2.02
N CYS A 213 0.27 -11.98 -2.51
CA CYS A 213 0.50 -10.60 -2.11
C CYS A 213 1.00 -9.73 -3.27
N CYS A 214 0.86 -8.42 -3.13
CA CYS A 214 1.43 -7.47 -4.06
C CYS A 214 2.43 -6.53 -3.37
N ASP A 215 3.55 -6.27 -4.05
CA ASP A 215 4.61 -5.37 -3.60
C ASP A 215 4.74 -4.19 -4.55
N SER A 216 4.73 -2.95 -4.03
CA SER A 216 5.20 -1.80 -4.81
C SER A 216 6.73 -1.73 -4.70
N ALA A 217 7.43 -2.37 -5.64
CA ALA A 217 8.89 -2.40 -5.63
C ALA A 217 9.50 -0.99 -5.54
N HIS A 218 8.92 -0.04 -6.30
CA HIS A 218 9.38 1.35 -6.38
C HIS A 218 9.28 2.14 -5.07
N LYS A 219 8.57 1.64 -4.05
CA LYS A 219 8.44 2.36 -2.76
C LYS A 219 9.63 2.09 -1.83
N THR A 220 10.16 0.88 -1.85
CA THR A 220 11.17 0.44 -0.86
C THR A 220 12.41 -0.21 -1.47
N LEU A 221 12.35 -0.62 -2.73
CA LEU A 221 13.47 -1.15 -3.49
C LEU A 221 13.96 -0.13 -4.52
N PRO A 222 15.19 -0.24 -5.04
CA PRO A 222 15.75 0.69 -6.03
C PRO A 222 15.16 0.47 -7.44
N VAL A 223 13.87 0.71 -7.57
CA VAL A 223 13.08 0.51 -8.79
C VAL A 223 12.41 1.82 -9.19
N VAL A 224 12.30 2.06 -10.48
CA VAL A 224 11.61 3.23 -11.06
C VAL A 224 10.12 3.17 -10.73
N THR A 225 9.52 4.35 -10.48
CA THR A 225 8.08 4.49 -10.17
C THR A 225 7.21 3.71 -11.16
N GLY A 226 6.27 2.95 -10.63
CA GLY A 226 5.39 2.05 -11.40
C GLY A 226 5.82 0.58 -11.33
N GLY A 227 7.08 0.27 -10.99
CA GLY A 227 7.53 -1.12 -10.84
C GLY A 227 6.91 -1.79 -9.61
N ALA A 228 6.32 -2.96 -9.82
CA ALA A 228 5.66 -3.73 -8.76
C ALA A 228 5.73 -5.24 -9.06
N TYR A 229 5.39 -6.03 -8.05
CA TYR A 229 5.32 -7.49 -8.13
C TYR A 229 3.94 -7.98 -7.70
N LEU A 230 3.46 -9.02 -8.37
CA LEU A 230 2.43 -9.93 -7.89
C LEU A 230 3.11 -11.25 -7.51
N HIS A 231 2.99 -11.63 -6.24
CA HIS A 231 3.57 -12.86 -5.70
C HIS A 231 2.47 -13.90 -5.43
N LEU A 232 2.71 -15.13 -5.85
CA LEU A 232 1.88 -16.29 -5.53
C LEU A 232 2.61 -17.18 -4.52
N GLY A 233 1.88 -17.57 -3.47
CA GLY A 233 2.28 -18.62 -2.55
C GLY A 233 1.88 -20.01 -3.05
N GLU A 234 2.30 -21.07 -2.36
CA GLU A 234 1.96 -22.46 -2.68
C GLU A 234 0.44 -22.72 -2.61
N ASN A 235 -0.26 -21.99 -1.75
CA ASN A 235 -1.71 -22.10 -1.54
C ASN A 235 -2.52 -21.05 -2.34
N ALA A 236 -1.93 -20.42 -3.36
CA ALA A 236 -2.66 -19.52 -4.25
C ALA A 236 -3.80 -20.27 -4.96
N PRO A 237 -5.02 -19.68 -5.02
CA PRO A 237 -6.20 -20.39 -5.52
C PRO A 237 -6.17 -20.63 -7.04
N VAL A 238 -5.36 -19.89 -7.78
CA VAL A 238 -5.09 -20.04 -9.22
C VAL A 238 -3.58 -19.95 -9.43
N GLN A 239 -3.00 -20.95 -10.08
CA GLN A 239 -1.57 -21.04 -10.31
C GLN A 239 -1.20 -21.20 -11.81
N GLU A 240 -2.19 -21.43 -12.67
CA GLU A 240 -1.95 -21.51 -14.10
C GLU A 240 -1.44 -20.17 -14.63
N GLU A 241 -0.25 -20.20 -15.23
CA GLU A 241 0.43 -19.01 -15.72
C GLU A 241 -0.44 -18.18 -16.68
N ALA A 242 -1.12 -18.83 -17.61
CA ALA A 242 -2.00 -18.15 -18.57
C ALA A 242 -3.14 -17.39 -17.90
N ALA A 243 -3.72 -17.94 -16.82
CA ALA A 243 -4.77 -17.27 -16.06
C ALA A 243 -4.24 -16.05 -15.30
N VAL A 244 -3.05 -16.15 -14.69
CA VAL A 244 -2.42 -15.04 -13.97
C VAL A 244 -2.03 -13.91 -14.91
N ARG A 245 -1.42 -14.23 -16.04
CA ARG A 245 -1.06 -13.25 -17.07
C ARG A 245 -2.29 -12.61 -17.69
N GLY A 246 -3.34 -13.38 -17.94
CA GLY A 246 -4.63 -12.85 -18.39
C GLY A 246 -5.26 -11.86 -17.40
N ALA A 247 -5.18 -12.15 -16.09
CA ALA A 247 -5.64 -11.24 -15.04
C ALA A 247 -4.81 -9.95 -14.98
N LEU A 248 -3.48 -10.04 -15.14
CA LEU A 248 -2.60 -8.87 -15.20
C LEU A 248 -2.88 -8.04 -16.46
N ALA A 249 -2.99 -8.68 -17.63
CA ALA A 249 -3.28 -8.01 -18.90
C ALA A 249 -4.64 -7.28 -18.88
N LEU A 250 -5.66 -7.85 -18.21
CA LEU A 250 -6.99 -7.24 -18.08
C LEU A 250 -6.94 -5.83 -17.45
N PHE A 251 -5.97 -5.58 -16.59
CA PHE A 251 -5.82 -4.33 -15.84
C PHE A 251 -4.57 -3.53 -16.20
N GLY A 252 -3.82 -3.96 -17.21
CA GLY A 252 -2.58 -3.35 -17.65
C GLY A 252 -2.65 -2.76 -19.04
N SER A 253 -1.61 -2.04 -19.40
CA SER A 253 -1.40 -1.54 -20.76
C SER A 253 -0.83 -2.63 -21.65
N THR A 254 -1.23 -2.66 -22.93
CA THR A 254 -0.58 -3.48 -23.95
C THR A 254 0.78 -2.94 -24.40
N SER A 255 1.20 -1.79 -23.85
CA SER A 255 2.51 -1.17 -24.10
C SER A 255 3.22 -0.94 -22.76
N PRO A 256 3.72 -1.99 -22.10
CA PRO A 256 4.40 -1.88 -20.82
C PRO A 256 5.70 -1.09 -20.95
N SER A 257 6.06 -0.31 -19.95
CA SER A 257 7.31 0.45 -19.94
C SER A 257 8.54 -0.45 -19.78
N TYR A 258 9.36 -0.53 -20.80
CA TYR A 258 10.62 -1.28 -20.74
C TYR A 258 11.66 -0.62 -19.82
N LEU A 259 11.55 0.67 -19.53
CA LEU A 259 12.38 1.33 -18.53
C LEU A 259 12.08 0.78 -17.13
N ILE A 260 10.79 0.58 -16.82
CA ILE A 260 10.36 -0.02 -15.54
C ILE A 260 10.80 -1.47 -15.47
N LEU A 261 10.59 -2.27 -16.53
CA LEU A 261 11.03 -3.68 -16.58
C LEU A 261 12.55 -3.82 -16.37
N GLN A 262 13.33 -2.95 -17.01
CA GLN A 262 14.78 -2.92 -16.79
C GLN A 262 15.16 -2.58 -15.35
N SER A 263 14.43 -1.68 -14.70
CA SER A 263 14.70 -1.33 -13.30
C SER A 263 14.39 -2.49 -12.35
N LEU A 264 13.34 -3.28 -12.63
CA LEU A 264 13.02 -4.50 -11.88
C LEU A 264 14.13 -5.56 -12.07
N ASP A 265 14.59 -5.76 -13.31
CA ASP A 265 15.71 -6.67 -13.61
C ASP A 265 17.02 -6.24 -12.95
N ALA A 266 17.33 -4.94 -13.01
CA ALA A 266 18.51 -4.39 -12.33
C ALA A 266 18.44 -4.54 -10.81
N CYS A 267 17.23 -4.41 -10.25
CA CYS A 267 16.99 -4.61 -8.83
C CYS A 267 17.32 -6.05 -8.40
N ASN A 268 16.99 -7.07 -9.19
CA ASN A 268 17.34 -8.46 -8.89
C ASN A 268 18.84 -8.64 -8.62
N ARG A 269 19.71 -7.96 -9.38
CA ARG A 269 21.17 -8.00 -9.14
C ARG A 269 21.54 -7.35 -7.82
N GLN A 270 20.98 -6.17 -7.53
CA GLN A 270 21.26 -5.48 -6.27
C GLN A 270 20.79 -6.27 -5.06
N LEU A 271 19.66 -6.96 -5.15
CA LEU A 271 19.11 -7.80 -4.09
C LEU A 271 20.02 -9.00 -3.77
N THR A 272 20.79 -9.49 -4.72
CA THR A 272 21.78 -10.58 -4.50
C THR A 272 23.14 -10.07 -4.00
N GLU A 273 23.49 -8.82 -4.27
CA GLU A 273 24.85 -8.29 -4.04
C GLU A 273 24.90 -7.37 -2.81
N SER A 274 24.48 -6.14 -2.96
CA SER A 274 24.75 -5.06 -2.00
C SER A 274 23.58 -4.66 -1.13
N TYR A 275 22.35 -4.89 -1.60
CA TYR A 275 21.15 -4.40 -0.95
C TYR A 275 20.93 -4.97 0.47
N PRO A 276 21.08 -6.30 0.74
CA PRO A 276 20.83 -6.84 2.09
C PRO A 276 21.74 -6.23 3.15
N ALA A 277 23.03 -6.06 2.85
CA ALA A 277 23.96 -5.42 3.79
C ALA A 277 23.65 -3.92 3.99
N GLY A 278 23.22 -3.23 2.93
CA GLY A 278 22.73 -1.84 3.00
C GLY A 278 21.48 -1.74 3.85
N LEU A 279 20.53 -2.67 3.68
CA LEU A 279 19.27 -2.74 4.42
C LEU A 279 19.54 -2.91 5.92
N GLN A 280 20.41 -3.82 6.31
CA GLN A 280 20.76 -4.03 7.71
C GLN A 280 21.36 -2.77 8.35
N ARG A 281 22.28 -2.07 7.65
CA ARG A 281 22.83 -0.79 8.12
C ARG A 281 21.76 0.29 8.26
N CYS A 282 20.83 0.38 7.29
CA CYS A 282 19.73 1.33 7.33
C CYS A 282 18.83 1.08 8.54
N CYS A 283 18.40 -0.16 8.77
CA CYS A 283 17.59 -0.54 9.93
C CYS A 283 18.27 -0.22 11.26
N SER A 284 19.57 -0.56 11.40
CA SER A 284 20.32 -0.26 12.63
C SER A 284 20.43 1.24 12.89
N ARG A 285 20.66 2.04 11.84
CA ARG A 285 20.73 3.50 11.95
C ARG A 285 19.39 4.10 12.33
N LEU A 286 18.29 3.62 11.76
CA LEU A 286 16.94 4.09 12.11
C LEU A 286 16.54 3.70 13.52
N ALA A 287 16.89 2.51 13.98
CA ALA A 287 16.65 2.09 15.36
C ALA A 287 17.40 3.01 16.36
N ALA A 288 18.68 3.32 16.09
CA ALA A 288 19.45 4.28 16.90
C ALA A 288 18.80 5.67 16.89
N LEU A 289 18.41 6.17 15.71
CA LEU A 289 17.76 7.48 15.57
C LEU A 289 16.43 7.56 16.32
N ARG A 290 15.58 6.52 16.27
CA ARG A 290 14.34 6.47 17.07
C ARG A 290 14.64 6.59 18.57
N GLY A 291 15.62 5.82 19.07
CA GLY A 291 16.02 5.87 20.46
C GLY A 291 16.52 7.25 20.87
N GLU A 292 17.37 7.89 20.07
CA GLU A 292 17.90 9.24 20.33
C GLU A 292 16.80 10.30 20.32
N LEU A 293 15.85 10.24 19.39
CA LEU A 293 14.72 11.16 19.29
C LEU A 293 13.78 11.02 20.51
N ASN A 294 13.47 9.79 20.88
CA ASN A 294 12.60 9.53 22.04
C ASN A 294 13.26 9.93 23.36
N ALA A 295 14.57 9.69 23.51
CA ALA A 295 15.32 10.16 24.68
C ALA A 295 15.36 11.70 24.75
N ALA A 296 15.56 12.37 23.60
CA ALA A 296 15.55 13.84 23.54
C ALA A 296 14.15 14.41 23.86
N ALA A 297 13.08 13.80 23.36
CA ALA A 297 11.71 14.19 23.66
C ALA A 297 11.39 14.02 25.15
N GLN A 298 11.78 12.89 25.75
CA GLN A 298 11.62 12.65 27.18
C GLN A 298 12.38 13.68 28.02
N ALA A 299 13.63 13.99 27.65
CA ALA A 299 14.44 15.01 28.33
C ALA A 299 13.82 16.43 28.20
N ALA A 300 13.12 16.71 27.13
CA ALA A 300 12.39 17.96 26.94
C ALA A 300 11.02 17.98 27.61
N GLY A 301 10.61 16.90 28.30
CA GLY A 301 9.34 16.82 29.04
C GLY A 301 8.13 16.54 28.12
N CYS A 302 8.33 15.99 26.92
CA CYS A 302 7.23 15.62 26.03
C CYS A 302 6.35 14.53 26.66
N PRO A 303 5.01 14.63 26.51
CA PRO A 303 4.06 13.71 27.16
C PRO A 303 4.03 12.31 26.55
N VAL A 304 4.48 12.16 25.30
CA VAL A 304 4.52 10.90 24.54
C VAL A 304 5.84 10.79 23.76
N PRO A 305 6.26 9.58 23.35
CA PRO A 305 7.42 9.42 22.48
C PRO A 305 7.22 10.15 21.15
N LEU A 306 8.29 10.80 20.64
CA LEU A 306 8.25 11.50 19.36
C LEU A 306 8.21 10.52 18.18
N ALA A 307 9.01 9.47 18.23
CA ALA A 307 9.04 8.46 17.18
C ALA A 307 8.31 7.20 17.65
N LEU A 308 7.37 6.73 16.83
CA LEU A 308 6.67 5.47 17.11
C LEU A 308 7.67 4.30 17.02
N ASP A 309 7.68 3.44 18.02
CA ASP A 309 8.55 2.28 18.14
C ASP A 309 7.83 1.12 18.80
N GLY A 310 8.39 -0.08 18.74
CA GLY A 310 7.88 -1.27 19.43
C GLY A 310 7.64 -2.46 18.51
N PRO A 311 7.18 -3.59 19.08
CA PRO A 311 6.92 -4.81 18.31
C PRO A 311 5.80 -4.60 17.29
N GLY A 312 5.86 -5.37 16.19
CA GLY A 312 4.87 -5.27 15.11
C GLY A 312 4.99 -4.03 14.24
N ARG A 313 6.17 -3.38 14.24
CA ARG A 313 6.46 -2.25 13.34
C ARG A 313 7.57 -2.60 12.35
N GLU A 314 7.36 -2.20 11.11
CA GLU A 314 8.37 -2.34 10.07
C GLU A 314 9.54 -1.35 10.29
N PRO A 315 10.79 -1.73 9.99
CA PRO A 315 11.95 -0.96 10.43
C PRO A 315 12.30 0.27 9.58
N LEU A 316 11.86 0.40 8.33
CA LEU A 316 12.30 1.47 7.42
C LEU A 316 11.48 2.76 7.52
N LYS A 317 10.25 2.71 8.02
CA LYS A 317 9.48 3.94 8.27
C LYS A 317 9.85 4.55 9.61
N LEU A 318 10.04 5.86 9.61
CA LEU A 318 10.09 6.67 10.81
C LEU A 318 8.80 7.47 10.90
N THR A 319 7.89 7.03 11.75
CA THR A 319 6.63 7.70 12.01
C THR A 319 6.76 8.55 13.26
N LEU A 320 6.53 9.85 13.13
CA LEU A 320 6.60 10.83 14.21
C LEU A 320 5.20 11.16 14.70
N ASP A 321 4.99 11.15 16.02
CA ASP A 321 3.80 11.66 16.68
C ASP A 321 4.00 13.13 17.03
N ALA A 322 3.43 14.03 16.23
CA ALA A 322 3.60 15.47 16.41
C ALA A 322 2.98 15.99 17.72
N ALA A 323 2.07 15.23 18.34
CA ALA A 323 1.52 15.55 19.67
C ALA A 323 2.60 15.58 20.75
N ALA A 324 3.71 14.83 20.59
CA ALA A 324 4.89 14.92 21.46
C ALA A 324 5.45 16.34 21.54
N LEU A 325 5.36 17.08 20.44
CA LEU A 325 5.84 18.48 20.34
C LEU A 325 4.74 19.51 20.61
N GLY A 326 3.52 19.08 20.93
CA GLY A 326 2.38 19.96 21.10
C GLY A 326 1.90 20.64 19.82
N VAL A 327 2.20 20.08 18.64
CA VAL A 327 1.84 20.63 17.32
C VAL A 327 1.06 19.63 16.47
N THR A 328 0.48 20.08 15.36
CA THR A 328 -0.12 19.17 14.38
C THR A 328 0.97 18.52 13.50
N GLY A 329 0.67 17.34 12.96
CA GLY A 329 1.59 16.68 12.00
C GLY A 329 1.84 17.54 10.77
N THR A 330 0.84 18.28 10.29
CA THR A 330 1.02 19.23 9.18
C THR A 330 1.99 20.36 9.51
N ALA A 331 1.92 20.92 10.74
CA ALA A 331 2.86 21.96 11.18
C ALA A 331 4.29 21.40 11.31
N LEU A 332 4.43 20.17 11.83
CA LEU A 332 5.72 19.49 11.89
C LEU A 332 6.28 19.21 10.47
N ALA A 333 5.44 18.78 9.53
CA ALA A 333 5.84 18.57 8.14
C ALA A 333 6.33 19.88 7.48
N ASP A 334 5.69 21.01 7.76
CA ASP A 334 6.12 22.32 7.24
C ASP A 334 7.46 22.73 7.87
N ALA A 335 7.69 22.45 9.14
CA ALA A 335 8.98 22.70 9.79
C ALA A 335 10.09 21.80 9.16
N LEU A 336 9.80 20.54 8.85
CA LEU A 336 10.72 19.64 8.14
C LEU A 336 11.05 20.16 6.74
N ARG A 337 10.05 20.64 5.98
CA ARG A 337 10.26 21.26 4.65
C ARG A 337 11.13 22.51 4.76
N GLY A 338 10.91 23.34 5.80
CA GLY A 338 11.79 24.48 6.09
C GLY A 338 13.26 24.07 6.31
N GLY A 339 13.48 22.86 6.83
CA GLY A 339 14.80 22.22 6.96
C GLY A 339 15.25 21.43 5.73
N GLN A 340 14.62 21.61 4.58
CA GLN A 340 14.90 20.87 3.32
C GLN A 340 14.72 19.35 3.45
N LEU A 341 13.69 18.93 4.18
CA LEU A 341 13.28 17.53 4.34
C LEU A 341 11.84 17.38 3.86
N GLU A 342 11.63 16.58 2.80
CA GLU A 342 10.28 16.24 2.34
C GLU A 342 9.82 14.96 3.01
N CYS A 343 8.59 14.94 3.52
CA CYS A 343 8.00 13.78 4.15
C CYS A 343 7.10 13.02 3.17
N GLU A 344 6.93 11.73 3.43
CA GLU A 344 6.00 10.88 2.64
C GLU A 344 4.55 11.23 2.94
N TYR A 345 4.23 11.54 4.19
CA TYR A 345 2.87 11.80 4.64
C TYR A 345 2.84 12.69 5.86
N ALA A 346 1.78 13.48 5.96
CA ALA A 346 1.40 14.17 7.19
C ALA A 346 -0.12 14.26 7.31
N ASP A 347 -0.63 14.05 8.52
CA ASP A 347 -2.02 14.26 8.91
C ASP A 347 -2.11 15.17 10.14
N PRO A 348 -3.27 15.40 10.75
CA PRO A 348 -3.38 16.23 11.95
C PRO A 348 -2.48 15.77 13.12
N ARG A 349 -2.03 14.50 13.15
CA ARG A 349 -1.23 13.96 14.26
C ARG A 349 0.14 13.44 13.84
N TYR A 350 0.22 12.70 12.73
CA TYR A 350 1.42 11.95 12.37
C TYR A 350 2.16 12.55 11.18
N VAL A 351 3.48 12.37 11.18
CA VAL A 351 4.35 12.56 10.02
C VAL A 351 5.08 11.25 9.74
N VAL A 352 5.07 10.82 8.49
CA VAL A 352 5.76 9.59 8.06
C VAL A 352 6.92 9.94 7.15
N LEU A 353 8.08 9.41 7.48
CA LEU A 353 9.30 9.46 6.69
C LEU A 353 9.67 8.05 6.26
N MET A 354 9.98 7.87 4.98
CA MET A 354 10.39 6.57 4.43
C MET A 354 11.87 6.59 4.10
N PHE A 355 12.58 5.59 4.59
CA PHE A 355 14.00 5.41 4.34
C PHE A 355 14.27 4.13 3.56
N THR A 356 15.36 4.14 2.81
CA THR A 356 15.90 2.97 2.13
C THR A 356 17.42 2.97 2.24
N PRO A 357 18.09 1.86 1.88
CA PRO A 357 19.57 1.85 1.78
C PRO A 357 20.17 2.92 0.84
N CYS A 358 19.33 3.53 -0.02
CA CYS A 358 19.77 4.58 -0.95
C CYS A 358 19.89 5.96 -0.28
N ASN A 359 19.37 6.17 0.93
CA ASN A 359 19.52 7.43 1.63
C ASN A 359 20.97 7.65 2.09
N PRO A 360 21.60 8.77 1.72
CA PRO A 360 22.95 9.08 2.15
C PRO A 360 22.98 9.45 3.65
N PRO A 361 24.15 9.34 4.32
CA PRO A 361 24.29 9.69 5.74
C PRO A 361 23.84 11.10 6.11
N GLN A 362 23.95 12.04 5.18
CA GLN A 362 23.56 13.44 5.35
C GLN A 362 22.06 13.62 5.64
N ASP A 363 21.20 12.75 5.09
CA ASP A 363 19.76 12.82 5.33
C ASP A 363 19.41 12.56 6.80
N TYR A 364 20.06 11.57 7.41
CA TYR A 364 19.89 11.25 8.82
C TYR A 364 20.40 12.38 9.73
N ALA A 365 21.56 12.94 9.42
CA ALA A 365 22.14 14.03 10.19
C ALA A 365 21.27 15.29 10.11
N ARG A 366 20.80 15.64 8.92
CA ARG A 366 19.89 16.78 8.71
C ARG A 366 18.60 16.59 9.49
N LEU A 367 17.98 15.42 9.39
CA LEU A 367 16.74 15.11 10.11
C LEU A 367 16.93 15.25 11.63
N HIS A 368 18.02 14.69 12.18
CA HIS A 368 18.32 14.80 13.60
C HIS A 368 18.47 16.26 14.06
N ILE A 369 19.19 17.09 13.30
CA ILE A 369 19.35 18.51 13.61
C ILE A 369 18.01 19.23 13.60
N VAL A 370 17.22 19.07 12.55
CA VAL A 370 15.91 19.77 12.40
C VAL A 370 14.95 19.36 13.50
N LEU A 371 14.83 18.05 13.79
CA LEU A 371 13.93 17.58 14.85
C LEU A 371 14.34 18.06 16.24
N ARG A 372 15.66 18.15 16.53
CA ARG A 372 16.13 18.76 17.77
C ARG A 372 15.80 20.25 17.87
N GLN A 373 15.85 20.98 16.76
CA GLN A 373 15.39 22.38 16.73
C GLN A 373 13.89 22.47 17.01
N CYS A 374 13.08 21.59 16.41
CA CYS A 374 11.63 21.53 16.62
C CYS A 374 11.26 21.31 18.10
N LEU A 375 12.02 20.48 18.83
CA LEU A 375 11.81 20.26 20.27
C LEU A 375 11.87 21.53 21.13
N HIS A 376 12.54 22.59 20.64
CA HIS A 376 12.78 23.82 21.41
C HIS A 376 12.10 25.06 20.82
N SER A 377 11.57 25.01 19.62
CA SER A 377 11.16 26.22 18.88
C SER A 377 9.73 26.22 18.34
N LEU A 378 9.06 25.07 18.25
CA LEU A 378 7.69 25.04 17.73
C LEU A 378 6.71 25.56 18.80
N PRO A 379 5.83 26.53 18.45
CA PRO A 379 4.79 26.98 19.35
C PRO A 379 3.76 25.89 19.58
N ALA A 380 3.36 25.67 20.81
CA ALA A 380 2.29 24.72 21.13
C ALA A 380 0.99 25.09 20.40
N ALA A 381 0.42 24.15 19.67
CA ALA A 381 -0.90 24.31 19.04
C ALA A 381 -1.97 24.02 20.10
N GLY A 382 -2.89 24.97 20.31
CA GLY A 382 -4.09 24.70 21.09
C GLY A 382 -5.01 23.71 20.35
N GLY A 383 -5.66 22.79 21.07
CA GLY A 383 -6.69 21.93 20.51
C GLY A 383 -6.16 20.64 19.84
N LEU A 384 -5.02 20.12 20.31
CA LEU A 384 -4.55 18.80 19.88
C LEU A 384 -5.53 17.72 20.34
N LEU A 385 -5.88 16.85 19.40
CA LEU A 385 -6.74 15.71 19.69
C LEU A 385 -6.05 14.70 20.60
N GLN A 386 -6.78 14.29 21.60
CA GLN A 386 -6.36 13.17 22.44
C GLN A 386 -6.63 11.85 21.69
N PRO A 387 -5.79 10.82 21.87
CA PRO A 387 -6.00 9.51 21.25
C PRO A 387 -7.39 8.92 21.47
N GLU A 388 -7.95 9.13 22.65
CA GLU A 388 -9.27 8.64 23.05
C GLU A 388 -10.41 9.31 22.27
N GLU A 389 -10.28 10.59 21.95
CA GLU A 389 -11.24 11.32 21.13
C GLU A 389 -11.27 10.79 19.70
N LEU A 390 -10.09 10.60 19.11
CA LEU A 390 -9.98 9.99 17.78
C LEU A 390 -10.53 8.56 17.75
N ALA A 391 -10.22 7.74 18.74
CA ALA A 391 -10.76 6.39 18.85
C ALA A 391 -12.28 6.38 18.91
N GLY A 392 -12.88 7.30 19.68
CA GLY A 392 -14.34 7.46 19.75
C GLY A 392 -14.97 7.81 18.39
N GLU A 393 -14.35 8.70 17.63
CA GLU A 393 -14.82 9.08 16.29
C GLU A 393 -14.78 7.91 15.30
N PHE A 394 -13.71 7.10 15.33
CA PHE A 394 -13.62 5.90 14.48
C PHE A 394 -14.63 4.82 14.86
N VAL A 395 -14.88 4.63 16.14
CA VAL A 395 -15.94 3.72 16.61
C VAL A 395 -17.31 4.21 16.14
N ALA A 396 -17.59 5.51 16.25
CA ALA A 396 -18.82 6.09 15.75
C ALA A 396 -18.97 5.94 14.23
N LEU A 397 -17.88 6.15 13.47
CA LEU A 397 -17.86 5.91 12.03
C LEU A 397 -18.21 4.46 11.70
N ALA A 398 -17.56 3.49 12.37
CA ALA A 398 -17.79 2.07 12.14
C ALA A 398 -19.25 1.66 12.44
N GLN A 399 -19.83 2.20 13.51
CA GLN A 399 -21.22 1.92 13.92
C GLN A 399 -22.26 2.55 12.98
N GLN A 400 -21.94 3.69 12.37
CA GLN A 400 -22.84 4.42 11.49
C GLN A 400 -22.68 4.08 10.03
N ALA A 401 -21.59 3.44 9.61
CA ALA A 401 -21.31 3.10 8.21
C ALA A 401 -22.44 2.20 7.64
N ARG A 402 -23.11 2.67 6.60
CA ARG A 402 -24.22 1.97 5.94
C ARG A 402 -24.09 2.05 4.44
N ALA A 403 -24.09 0.90 3.78
CA ALA A 403 -24.20 0.83 2.33
C ALA A 403 -25.66 1.02 1.89
N TYR A 404 -25.88 1.98 1.00
CA TYR A 404 -27.16 2.22 0.34
C TYR A 404 -27.27 1.45 -0.97
N CYS A 405 -26.18 1.33 -1.71
CA CYS A 405 -26.08 0.57 -2.95
C CYS A 405 -24.67 -0.06 -3.08
N THR A 406 -24.50 -0.90 -4.08
CA THR A 406 -23.20 -1.52 -4.32
C THR A 406 -22.17 -0.49 -4.78
N ILE A 407 -20.88 -0.77 -4.54
CA ILE A 407 -19.77 0.08 -5.01
C ILE A 407 -19.86 0.29 -6.52
N ARG A 408 -20.18 -0.78 -7.28
CA ARG A 408 -20.37 -0.70 -8.74
C ARG A 408 -21.50 0.26 -9.12
N GLN A 409 -22.65 0.14 -8.48
CA GLN A 409 -23.79 1.03 -8.75
C GLN A 409 -23.43 2.50 -8.50
N ALA A 410 -22.74 2.78 -7.39
CA ALA A 410 -22.34 4.15 -7.06
C ALA A 410 -21.30 4.72 -8.03
N VAL A 411 -20.28 3.94 -8.38
CA VAL A 411 -19.18 4.40 -9.26
C VAL A 411 -19.69 4.73 -10.66
N PHE A 412 -20.66 3.97 -11.19
CA PHE A 412 -21.18 4.15 -12.55
C PHE A 412 -22.48 4.99 -12.63
N ALA A 413 -23.02 5.43 -11.51
CA ALA A 413 -24.18 6.34 -11.48
C ALA A 413 -23.76 7.78 -11.84
N PRO A 414 -24.70 8.63 -12.27
CA PRO A 414 -24.47 10.07 -12.39
C PRO A 414 -24.03 10.68 -11.05
N GLN A 415 -22.99 11.50 -11.08
CA GLN A 415 -22.36 12.06 -9.91
C GLN A 415 -22.37 13.60 -9.96
N GLU A 416 -22.28 14.20 -8.79
CA GLU A 416 -22.04 15.63 -8.63
C GLU A 416 -21.04 15.88 -7.50
N ARG A 417 -20.27 16.94 -7.60
CA ARG A 417 -19.33 17.37 -6.58
C ARG A 417 -19.95 18.50 -5.76
N ILE A 418 -19.96 18.35 -4.45
CA ILE A 418 -20.58 19.33 -3.54
C ILE A 418 -19.63 19.66 -2.37
N PRO A 419 -19.78 20.85 -1.76
CA PRO A 419 -19.11 21.16 -0.51
C PRO A 419 -19.44 20.16 0.57
N VAL A 420 -18.44 19.79 1.38
CA VAL A 420 -18.59 18.77 2.44
C VAL A 420 -19.71 19.11 3.42
N GLN A 421 -19.94 20.39 3.71
CA GLN A 421 -21.02 20.88 4.60
C GLN A 421 -22.44 20.52 4.11
N GLN A 422 -22.58 20.25 2.82
CA GLN A 422 -23.86 19.88 2.18
C GLN A 422 -24.01 18.36 1.98
N ALA A 423 -23.00 17.58 2.45
CA ALA A 423 -22.91 16.16 2.14
C ALA A 423 -23.69 15.25 3.08
N LEU A 424 -24.15 15.74 4.22
CA LEU A 424 -24.88 14.93 5.22
C LEU A 424 -26.10 14.23 4.58
N GLY A 425 -26.20 12.92 4.78
CA GLY A 425 -27.28 12.08 4.23
C GLY A 425 -27.24 11.87 2.72
N ARG A 426 -26.15 12.33 2.03
CA ARG A 426 -25.91 12.04 0.62
C ARG A 426 -25.17 10.71 0.50
N ILE A 427 -25.30 10.08 -0.64
CA ILE A 427 -24.60 8.81 -0.93
C ILE A 427 -23.27 9.12 -1.61
N CYS A 428 -22.19 8.64 -1.01
CA CYS A 428 -20.84 8.79 -1.54
C CYS A 428 -20.71 8.10 -2.90
N ALA A 429 -20.23 8.83 -3.91
CA ALA A 429 -20.02 8.29 -5.25
C ALA A 429 -18.60 7.79 -5.48
N MET A 430 -17.62 8.53 -4.96
CA MET A 430 -16.20 8.19 -5.05
C MET A 430 -15.61 8.12 -3.65
N PRO A 431 -14.66 7.19 -3.39
CA PRO A 431 -14.06 7.06 -2.07
C PRO A 431 -13.48 8.39 -1.59
N THR A 432 -13.88 8.80 -0.40
CA THR A 432 -13.30 9.95 0.28
C THR A 432 -12.01 9.51 0.95
N VAL A 433 -10.97 9.38 0.17
CA VAL A 433 -9.63 9.13 0.69
C VAL A 433 -8.82 10.38 0.39
N SER A 434 -8.40 11.10 1.43
CA SER A 434 -7.23 11.94 1.26
C SER A 434 -6.06 10.99 0.97
N CYS A 435 -5.32 11.19 -0.12
CA CYS A 435 -4.10 10.43 -0.40
C CYS A 435 -3.14 10.61 0.79
N PRO A 436 -2.55 9.57 1.31
CA PRO A 436 -2.29 8.22 0.85
C PRO A 436 -3.28 7.18 1.38
N PRO A 437 -3.10 5.86 1.11
CA PRO A 437 -4.06 4.85 1.51
C PRO A 437 -4.31 4.90 3.03
N ALA A 438 -5.49 5.38 3.37
CA ALA A 438 -6.00 5.51 4.71
C ALA A 438 -7.36 4.80 4.76
N ILE A 439 -7.92 4.63 5.95
CA ILE A 439 -9.32 4.20 6.09
C ILE A 439 -10.19 5.18 5.31
N PRO A 440 -10.87 4.76 4.25
CA PRO A 440 -11.82 5.64 3.58
C PRO A 440 -12.91 6.02 4.60
N ILE A 441 -13.07 7.31 4.83
CA ILE A 441 -14.11 7.82 5.74
C ILE A 441 -15.49 7.41 5.22
N ALA A 442 -15.71 7.53 3.92
CA ALA A 442 -16.84 6.91 3.24
C ALA A 442 -16.37 6.27 1.93
N VAL A 443 -16.92 5.12 1.57
CA VAL A 443 -16.70 4.47 0.28
C VAL A 443 -17.89 4.66 -0.64
N SER A 444 -17.68 4.43 -1.95
CA SER A 444 -18.76 4.49 -2.94
C SER A 444 -19.94 3.63 -2.53
N GLY A 445 -21.13 4.19 -2.52
CA GLY A 445 -22.39 3.53 -2.11
C GLY A 445 -22.75 3.68 -0.65
N GLU A 446 -21.87 4.20 0.20
CA GLU A 446 -22.20 4.48 1.61
C GLU A 446 -22.87 5.85 1.79
N GLU A 447 -23.74 5.95 2.77
CA GLU A 447 -24.32 7.21 3.22
C GLU A 447 -23.27 8.02 4.00
N ILE A 448 -23.18 9.32 3.73
CA ILE A 448 -22.35 10.25 4.49
C ILE A 448 -23.09 10.58 5.79
N THR A 449 -22.69 9.91 6.86
CA THR A 449 -23.28 10.01 8.21
C THR A 449 -22.71 11.21 8.98
N PRO A 450 -23.30 11.59 10.13
CA PRO A 450 -22.71 12.64 10.98
C PRO A 450 -21.26 12.36 11.36
N ALA A 451 -20.93 11.13 11.77
CA ALA A 451 -19.55 10.75 12.10
C ALA A 451 -18.59 10.86 10.89
N ALA A 452 -19.07 10.45 9.71
CA ALA A 452 -18.28 10.61 8.48
C ALA A 452 -18.03 12.09 8.15
N LEU A 453 -19.06 12.92 8.28
CA LEU A 453 -18.97 14.37 8.02
C LEU A 453 -17.96 15.05 8.95
N GLU A 454 -17.99 14.73 10.22
CA GLU A 454 -17.08 15.28 11.24
C GLU A 454 -15.63 14.92 10.92
N LEU A 455 -15.35 13.64 10.64
CA LEU A 455 -14.01 13.19 10.23
C LEU A 455 -13.56 13.82 8.91
N MET A 456 -14.43 13.96 7.90
CA MET A 456 -14.08 14.64 6.65
C MET A 456 -13.62 16.08 6.90
N GLN A 457 -14.35 16.83 7.73
CA GLN A 457 -14.01 18.20 8.10
C GLN A 457 -12.67 18.27 8.85
N ARG A 458 -12.46 17.37 9.80
CA ARG A 458 -11.24 17.27 10.59
C ARG A 458 -10.00 16.98 9.73
N TYR A 459 -10.14 16.12 8.73
CA TYR A 459 -9.06 15.79 7.78
C TYR A 459 -8.99 16.76 6.59
N GLY A 460 -9.67 17.91 6.67
CA GLY A 460 -9.56 18.98 5.68
C GLY A 460 -10.21 18.67 4.33
N VAL A 461 -11.16 17.73 4.28
CA VAL A 461 -11.94 17.47 3.07
C VAL A 461 -12.87 18.65 2.86
N THR A 462 -12.73 19.35 1.74
CA THR A 462 -13.55 20.52 1.40
C THR A 462 -14.73 20.19 0.51
N GLU A 463 -14.58 19.20 -0.37
CA GLU A 463 -15.60 18.76 -1.31
C GLU A 463 -15.64 17.24 -1.42
N VAL A 464 -16.79 16.69 -1.72
CA VAL A 464 -17.03 15.25 -1.93
C VAL A 464 -17.84 15.00 -3.19
N SER A 465 -17.59 13.85 -3.84
CA SER A 465 -18.42 13.36 -4.94
C SER A 465 -19.56 12.51 -4.39
N VAL A 466 -20.78 12.84 -4.74
CA VAL A 466 -22.00 12.16 -4.30
C VAL A 466 -22.87 11.77 -5.49
N LEU A 467 -23.77 10.81 -5.29
CA LEU A 467 -24.76 10.48 -6.33
C LEU A 467 -25.65 11.69 -6.59
N ARG A 468 -25.90 11.97 -7.88
CA ARG A 468 -26.84 13.01 -8.27
C ARG A 468 -28.25 12.59 -7.82
N ARG A 469 -29.00 13.55 -7.27
CA ARG A 469 -30.42 13.34 -6.89
C ARG A 469 -31.31 13.25 -8.11
#